data_f33cafa2e56eeb65e38d13bdbbc6fc9a
#
_entry.id   f33cafa2e56eeb65e38d13bdbbc6fc9a
#
_cell.length_a   1.000
_cell.length_b   1.000
_cell.length_c   1.000
_cell.angle_alpha   90.00
_cell.angle_beta   90.00
_cell.angle_gamma   90.00
#
_symmetry.space_group_name_H-M   'P 1'
#
loop_
_entity.id
_entity.type
_entity.pdbx_description
1 polymer ?
#
loop_
_entity_poly.entity_id
_entity_poly.type
_entity_poly.pdbx_seq_one_letter_code
_entity_poly.pdbx_strand_id
1 'polypeptide(L)'
;MWQRKQTVFLIAALIFTVLCLCLPILAIEPKGMGMNSVLYNLVLVDGNGAVSYGKAMLFAFLLITCPLAVAAIVSFKNRKLQASLCTWCMILNLAWYVYLAFCIINEFQMAGTLHVKLAICFPLISVVFYWMARRGIIADEKLVRSMDRIR
;
A
#
# COMPACT_ATOMS: atom_id res chain seq x y z
N MET A 1 1.43 -23.58 -11.91
CA MET A 1 2.01 -22.25 -11.60
C MET A 1 1.34 -21.54 -10.41
N TRP A 2 0.09 -21.77 -10.14
CA TRP A 2 -0.67 -21.23 -8.99
C TRP A 2 -0.20 -21.79 -7.62
N GLN A 3 0.58 -22.85 -7.60
CA GLN A 3 1.04 -23.53 -6.39
C GLN A 3 2.26 -22.90 -5.70
N ARG A 4 2.80 -21.79 -6.22
CA ARG A 4 3.90 -21.10 -5.54
C ARG A 4 3.31 -20.19 -4.46
N LYS A 5 3.64 -20.46 -3.21
CA LYS A 5 3.27 -19.65 -2.03
C LYS A 5 3.52 -18.14 -2.24
N GLN A 6 4.53 -17.79 -3.02
CA GLN A 6 4.90 -16.41 -3.39
C GLN A 6 3.80 -15.67 -4.16
N THR A 7 3.15 -16.33 -5.13
CA THR A 7 2.06 -15.73 -5.92
C THR A 7 0.85 -15.44 -5.03
N VAL A 8 0.55 -16.31 -4.08
CA VAL A 8 -0.54 -16.09 -3.12
C VAL A 8 -0.27 -14.86 -2.26
N PHE A 9 0.96 -14.66 -1.77
CA PHE A 9 1.33 -13.47 -1.01
C PHE A 9 1.23 -12.18 -1.84
N LEU A 10 1.61 -12.21 -3.12
CA LEU A 10 1.48 -11.05 -4.02
C LEU A 10 0.02 -10.70 -4.29
N ILE A 11 -0.83 -11.71 -4.50
CA ILE A 11 -2.28 -11.49 -4.69
C ILE A 11 -2.90 -10.94 -3.40
N ALA A 12 -2.56 -11.49 -2.25
CA ALA A 12 -3.04 -10.97 -0.97
C ALA A 12 -2.62 -9.51 -0.75
N ALA A 13 -1.35 -9.18 -1.02
CA ALA A 13 -0.85 -7.80 -0.93
C ALA A 13 -1.63 -6.86 -1.86
N LEU A 14 -1.90 -7.27 -3.10
CA LEU A 14 -2.68 -6.50 -4.06
C LEU A 14 -4.12 -6.25 -3.55
N ILE A 15 -4.77 -7.28 -3.01
CA ILE A 15 -6.13 -7.17 -2.45
C ILE A 15 -6.15 -6.13 -1.31
N PHE A 16 -5.22 -6.20 -0.35
CA PHE A 16 -5.16 -5.22 0.74
C PHE A 16 -4.86 -3.80 0.26
N THR A 17 -4.03 -3.65 -0.78
CA THR A 17 -3.77 -2.33 -1.40
C THR A 17 -5.03 -1.75 -2.02
N VAL A 18 -5.80 -2.56 -2.76
CA VAL A 18 -7.07 -2.15 -3.38
C VAL A 18 -8.14 -1.84 -2.30
N LEU A 19 -8.23 -2.65 -1.25
CA LEU A 19 -9.14 -2.37 -0.14
C LEU A 19 -8.82 -1.03 0.53
N CYS A 20 -7.53 -0.71 0.72
CA CYS A 20 -7.13 0.60 1.25
C CYS A 20 -7.54 1.75 0.33
N LEU A 21 -7.47 1.57 -1.00
CA LEU A 21 -7.90 2.59 -1.96
C LEU A 21 -9.39 2.92 -1.87
N CYS A 22 -10.22 1.92 -1.56
CA CYS A 22 -11.67 2.05 -1.53
C CYS A 22 -12.22 2.55 -0.18
N LEU A 23 -11.50 2.36 0.91
CA LEU A 23 -11.99 2.61 2.26
C LEU A 23 -11.49 3.96 2.83
N PRO A 24 -12.26 4.58 3.74
CA PRO A 24 -11.83 5.81 4.42
C PRO A 24 -10.67 5.53 5.38
N ILE A 25 -9.67 6.42 5.38
CA ILE A 25 -8.44 6.31 6.17
C ILE A 25 -8.61 6.95 7.54
N LEU A 26 -9.14 8.16 7.57
CA LEU A 26 -9.30 8.98 8.78
C LEU A 26 -10.68 9.64 8.81
N ALA A 27 -11.22 9.84 10.01
CA ALA A 27 -12.30 10.79 10.25
C ALA A 27 -11.74 11.92 11.14
N ILE A 28 -12.08 13.14 10.81
CA ILE A 28 -11.63 14.35 11.51
C ILE A 28 -12.86 14.97 12.14
N GLU A 29 -12.85 15.08 13.46
CA GLU A 29 -13.90 15.70 14.25
C GLU A 29 -13.48 17.13 14.58
N PRO A 30 -14.18 18.16 14.08
CA PRO A 30 -13.79 19.55 14.28
C PRO A 30 -13.91 19.95 15.76
N LYS A 31 -13.05 20.88 16.21
CA LYS A 31 -13.02 21.40 17.59
C LYS A 31 -14.24 22.27 17.98
N GLY A 32 -15.25 22.40 17.11
CA GLY A 32 -16.46 23.22 17.31
C GLY A 32 -17.72 22.53 16.82
N MET A 33 -18.83 23.26 16.73
CA MET A 33 -20.10 22.77 16.18
C MET A 33 -20.04 22.57 14.66
N GLY A 34 -19.26 21.57 14.21
CA GLY A 34 -19.13 21.19 12.80
C GLY A 34 -19.47 19.72 12.59
N MET A 35 -19.76 19.33 11.36
CA MET A 35 -19.91 17.93 10.98
C MET A 35 -18.53 17.32 10.73
N ASN A 36 -18.41 15.99 10.96
CA ASN A 36 -17.19 15.25 10.79
C ASN A 36 -16.75 15.23 9.32
N SER A 37 -15.48 15.49 9.08
CA SER A 37 -14.86 15.33 7.77
C SER A 37 -14.25 13.93 7.62
N VAL A 38 -14.29 13.35 6.43
CA VAL A 38 -13.78 12.00 6.17
C VAL A 38 -12.73 12.06 5.08
N LEU A 39 -11.53 11.53 5.41
CA LEU A 39 -10.42 11.42 4.47
C LEU A 39 -10.42 10.05 3.81
N TYR A 40 -10.55 10.05 2.48
CA TYR A 40 -10.24 8.93 1.60
C TYR A 40 -8.86 9.13 0.96
N ASN A 41 -8.33 8.11 0.30
CA ASN A 41 -7.06 8.25 -0.43
C ASN A 41 -7.09 9.32 -1.52
N LEU A 42 -8.21 9.46 -2.23
CA LEU A 42 -8.37 10.40 -3.34
C LEU A 42 -8.89 11.76 -2.90
N VAL A 43 -9.81 11.79 -1.95
CA VAL A 43 -10.59 12.98 -1.60
C VAL A 43 -10.73 13.15 -0.10
N LEU A 44 -10.79 14.40 0.33
CA LEU A 44 -11.27 14.79 1.64
C LEU A 44 -12.71 15.31 1.46
N VAL A 45 -13.65 14.68 2.12
CA VAL A 45 -15.06 15.08 2.16
C VAL A 45 -15.30 15.84 3.47
N ASP A 46 -15.51 17.14 3.38
CA ASP A 46 -15.84 17.96 4.53
C ASP A 46 -17.25 17.70 5.03
N GLY A 47 -17.52 18.01 6.30
CA GLY A 47 -18.83 17.83 6.90
C GLY A 47 -19.98 18.56 6.16
N ASN A 48 -19.69 19.62 5.41
CA ASN A 48 -20.64 20.33 4.56
C ASN A 48 -20.84 19.69 3.18
N GLY A 49 -20.23 18.53 2.91
CA GLY A 49 -20.29 17.85 1.61
C GLY A 49 -19.32 18.41 0.55
N ALA A 50 -18.50 19.41 0.90
CA ALA A 50 -17.47 19.89 -0.01
C ALA A 50 -16.39 18.85 -0.22
N VAL A 51 -15.98 18.63 -1.47
CA VAL A 51 -14.97 17.64 -1.85
C VAL A 51 -13.67 18.34 -2.24
N SER A 52 -12.59 18.04 -1.56
CA SER A 52 -11.25 18.56 -1.82
C SER A 52 -10.32 17.45 -2.32
N TYR A 53 -9.65 17.70 -3.45
CA TYR A 53 -8.69 16.78 -4.08
C TYR A 53 -7.24 17.06 -3.66
N GLY A 54 -6.99 17.94 -2.73
CA GLY A 54 -5.63 18.34 -2.31
C GLY A 54 -4.75 17.19 -1.80
N LYS A 55 -5.34 16.02 -1.51
CA LYS A 55 -4.62 14.83 -1.01
C LYS A 55 -4.52 13.68 -2.02
N ALA A 56 -4.77 13.95 -3.30
CA ALA A 56 -4.69 12.95 -4.37
C ALA A 56 -3.33 12.23 -4.49
N MET A 57 -2.26 12.79 -3.91
CA MET A 57 -0.96 12.12 -3.81
C MET A 57 -1.01 10.81 -3.01
N LEU A 58 -1.86 10.71 -1.97
CA LEU A 58 -2.08 9.44 -1.25
C LEU A 58 -2.60 8.36 -2.19
N PHE A 59 -3.57 8.72 -3.02
CA PHE A 59 -4.13 7.82 -4.03
C PHE A 59 -3.07 7.42 -5.07
N ALA A 60 -2.25 8.36 -5.55
CA ALA A 60 -1.24 8.12 -6.56
C ALA A 60 -0.19 7.08 -6.12
N PHE A 61 0.30 7.14 -4.88
CA PHE A 61 1.27 6.15 -4.37
C PHE A 61 0.71 4.72 -4.41
N LEU A 62 -0.51 4.52 -3.94
CA LEU A 62 -1.13 3.20 -3.93
C LEU A 62 -1.57 2.77 -5.33
N LEU A 63 -2.04 3.71 -6.17
CA LEU A 63 -2.43 3.41 -7.55
C LEU A 63 -1.23 2.90 -8.36
N ILE A 64 -0.05 3.51 -8.23
CA ILE A 64 1.19 3.07 -8.90
C ILE A 64 1.62 1.68 -8.39
N THR A 65 1.37 1.38 -7.12
CA THR A 65 1.70 0.07 -6.53
C THR A 65 0.89 -1.07 -7.19
N CYS A 66 -0.36 -0.84 -7.60
CA CYS A 66 -1.20 -1.87 -8.22
C CYS A 66 -0.62 -2.46 -9.51
N PRO A 67 -0.27 -1.67 -10.55
CA PRO A 67 0.32 -2.22 -11.77
C PRO A 67 1.70 -2.85 -11.53
N LEU A 68 2.50 -2.32 -10.59
CA LEU A 68 3.77 -2.93 -10.21
C LEU A 68 3.57 -4.31 -9.56
N ALA A 69 2.56 -4.47 -8.71
CA ALA A 69 2.20 -5.76 -8.12
C ALA A 69 1.75 -6.75 -9.19
N VAL A 70 0.91 -6.33 -10.14
CA VAL A 70 0.50 -7.17 -11.28
C VAL A 70 1.70 -7.56 -12.13
N ALA A 71 2.60 -6.61 -12.44
CA ALA A 71 3.84 -6.89 -13.15
C ALA A 71 4.72 -7.89 -12.41
N ALA A 72 4.81 -7.81 -11.09
CA ALA A 72 5.54 -8.79 -10.26
C ALA A 72 4.90 -10.20 -10.35
N ILE A 73 3.57 -10.31 -10.42
CA ILE A 73 2.87 -11.59 -10.58
C ILE A 73 3.17 -12.20 -11.97
N VAL A 74 3.14 -11.38 -13.03
CA VAL A 74 3.36 -11.83 -14.42
C VAL A 74 4.83 -12.17 -14.67
N SER A 75 5.77 -11.48 -14.02
CA SER A 75 7.22 -11.65 -14.20
C SER A 75 7.81 -12.89 -13.52
N PHE A 76 7.03 -13.98 -13.41
CA PHE A 76 7.47 -15.22 -12.74
C PHE A 76 8.68 -15.90 -13.41
N LYS A 77 8.99 -15.59 -14.67
CA LYS A 77 10.17 -16.10 -15.41
C LYS A 77 11.46 -15.41 -14.95
N ASN A 78 11.41 -14.12 -14.67
CA ASN A 78 12.55 -13.30 -14.25
C ASN A 78 12.51 -13.02 -12.74
N ARG A 79 13.03 -13.97 -11.93
CA ARG A 79 12.99 -13.88 -10.46
C ARG A 79 13.68 -12.63 -9.89
N LYS A 80 14.77 -12.18 -10.51
CA LYS A 80 15.47 -10.95 -10.08
C LYS A 80 14.58 -9.71 -10.25
N LEU A 81 13.93 -9.60 -11.40
CA LEU A 81 13.00 -8.51 -11.70
C LEU A 81 11.81 -8.56 -10.75
N GLN A 82 11.23 -9.74 -10.52
CA GLN A 82 10.14 -9.94 -9.58
C GLN A 82 10.50 -9.49 -8.16
N ALA A 83 11.69 -9.87 -7.65
CA ALA A 83 12.17 -9.44 -6.34
C ALA A 83 12.39 -7.92 -6.26
N SER A 84 12.87 -7.29 -7.33
CA SER A 84 13.02 -5.85 -7.42
C SER A 84 11.67 -5.13 -7.39
N LEU A 85 10.68 -5.61 -8.14
CA LEU A 85 9.32 -5.06 -8.14
C LEU A 85 8.67 -5.13 -6.75
N CYS A 86 8.84 -6.25 -6.03
CA CYS A 86 8.38 -6.34 -4.64
C CYS A 86 9.02 -5.28 -3.75
N THR A 87 10.31 -4.97 -3.94
CA THR A 87 11.01 -3.93 -3.19
C THR A 87 10.42 -2.55 -3.49
N TRP A 88 10.17 -2.23 -4.75
CA TRP A 88 9.54 -0.97 -5.15
C TRP A 88 8.12 -0.82 -4.57
N CYS A 89 7.32 -1.90 -4.57
CA CYS A 89 6.01 -1.90 -3.92
C CYS A 89 6.11 -1.60 -2.42
N MET A 90 7.09 -2.17 -1.71
CA MET A 90 7.31 -1.86 -0.29
C MET A 90 7.69 -0.39 -0.08
N ILE A 91 8.59 0.15 -0.89
CA ILE A 91 9.04 1.56 -0.81
C ILE A 91 7.85 2.50 -1.02
N LEU A 92 7.01 2.25 -2.03
CA LEU A 92 5.83 3.08 -2.31
C LEU A 92 4.80 3.04 -1.17
N ASN A 93 4.56 1.87 -0.57
CA ASN A 93 3.67 1.77 0.59
C ASN A 93 4.24 2.51 1.82
N LEU A 94 5.57 2.48 2.04
CA LEU A 94 6.21 3.24 3.10
C LEU A 94 6.16 4.74 2.82
N ALA A 95 6.40 5.17 1.58
CA ALA A 95 6.27 6.57 1.16
C ALA A 95 4.84 7.11 1.39
N TRP A 96 3.83 6.28 1.19
CA TRP A 96 2.44 6.61 1.51
C TRP A 96 2.26 6.96 3.00
N TYR A 97 2.86 6.18 3.92
CA TYR A 97 2.81 6.49 5.36
C TYR A 97 3.54 7.77 5.71
N VAL A 98 4.71 8.00 5.10
CA VAL A 98 5.48 9.25 5.32
C VAL A 98 4.66 10.46 4.88
N TYR A 99 4.02 10.39 3.72
CA TYR A 99 3.18 11.48 3.22
C TYR A 99 1.92 11.66 4.07
N LEU A 100 1.28 10.57 4.51
CA LEU A 100 0.13 10.64 5.43
C LEU A 100 0.52 11.29 6.76
N ALA A 101 1.66 10.90 7.34
CA ALA A 101 2.17 11.52 8.57
C ALA A 101 2.44 13.02 8.39
N PHE A 102 3.00 13.41 7.25
CA PHE A 102 3.21 14.82 6.90
C PHE A 102 1.88 15.59 6.86
N CYS A 103 0.85 15.05 6.22
CA CYS A 103 -0.48 15.66 6.19
C CYS A 103 -1.11 15.78 7.59
N ILE A 104 -0.96 14.74 8.43
CA ILE A 104 -1.47 14.76 9.80
C ILE A 104 -0.83 15.88 10.61
N ILE A 105 0.50 16.00 10.56
CA ILE A 105 1.23 16.98 11.37
C ILE A 105 0.93 18.40 10.92
N ASN A 106 0.90 18.67 9.61
CA ASN A 106 0.80 20.05 9.12
C ASN A 106 -0.65 20.59 9.05
N GLU A 107 -1.64 19.73 8.84
CA GLU A 107 -2.99 20.19 8.54
C GLU A 107 -4.03 19.65 9.53
N PHE A 108 -4.01 18.35 9.81
CA PHE A 108 -5.13 17.72 10.51
C PHE A 108 -5.08 17.89 12.03
N GLN A 109 -3.89 18.04 12.63
CA GLN A 109 -3.77 18.31 14.07
C GLN A 109 -4.39 19.67 14.48
N MET A 110 -4.35 20.64 13.59
CA MET A 110 -4.98 21.95 13.81
C MET A 110 -6.50 21.91 13.62
N ALA A 111 -6.98 21.02 12.76
CA ALA A 111 -8.39 20.94 12.35
C ALA A 111 -9.30 20.32 13.43
N GLY A 112 -8.81 19.36 14.21
CA GLY A 112 -9.65 18.67 15.20
C GLY A 112 -9.06 17.39 15.80
N THR A 113 -9.93 16.57 16.38
CA THR A 113 -9.57 15.24 16.86
C THR A 113 -9.58 14.24 15.71
N LEU A 114 -8.53 13.41 15.63
CA LEU A 114 -8.34 12.45 14.55
C LEU A 114 -8.78 11.05 15.00
N HIS A 115 -9.74 10.49 14.29
CA HIS A 115 -10.19 9.10 14.46
C HIS A 115 -9.63 8.24 13.34
N VAL A 116 -8.64 7.41 13.68
CA VAL A 116 -8.00 6.48 12.74
C VAL A 116 -8.97 5.36 12.37
N LYS A 117 -9.15 5.12 11.07
CA LYS A 117 -9.96 4.02 10.54
C LYS A 117 -9.11 2.79 10.25
N LEU A 118 -9.73 1.61 10.21
CA LEU A 118 -9.04 0.33 9.99
C LEU A 118 -8.22 0.30 8.68
N ALA A 119 -8.66 1.03 7.66
CA ALA A 119 -8.01 1.06 6.35
C ALA A 119 -6.53 1.49 6.40
N ILE A 120 -6.13 2.25 7.41
CA ILE A 120 -4.73 2.67 7.58
C ILE A 120 -3.77 1.49 7.84
N CYS A 121 -4.28 0.36 8.34
CA CYS A 121 -3.46 -0.83 8.60
C CYS A 121 -3.18 -1.64 7.33
N PHE A 122 -3.98 -1.50 6.28
CA PHE A 122 -3.88 -2.35 5.08
C PHE A 122 -2.57 -2.19 4.30
N PRO A 123 -2.02 -0.99 4.06
CA PRO A 123 -0.73 -0.87 3.42
C PRO A 123 0.41 -1.51 4.22
N LEU A 124 0.34 -1.50 5.57
CA LEU A 124 1.32 -2.18 6.42
C LEU A 124 1.26 -3.70 6.23
N ILE A 125 0.05 -4.26 6.21
CA ILE A 125 -0.17 -5.69 5.94
C ILE A 125 0.36 -6.03 4.54
N SER A 126 0.12 -5.18 3.54
CA SER A 126 0.65 -5.36 2.18
C SER A 126 2.18 -5.37 2.16
N VAL A 127 2.85 -4.50 2.91
CA VAL A 127 4.33 -4.49 3.04
C VAL A 127 4.84 -5.82 3.58
N VAL A 128 4.19 -6.39 4.60
CA VAL A 128 4.55 -7.69 5.16
C VAL A 128 4.43 -8.79 4.10
N PHE A 129 3.33 -8.81 3.34
CA PHE A 129 3.15 -9.81 2.26
C PHE A 129 4.16 -9.63 1.12
N TYR A 130 4.49 -8.41 0.70
CA TYR A 130 5.56 -8.16 -0.28
C TYR A 130 6.92 -8.63 0.23
N TRP A 131 7.22 -8.41 1.50
CA TRP A 131 8.45 -8.88 2.12
C TRP A 131 8.53 -10.41 2.15
N MET A 132 7.45 -11.09 2.55
CA MET A 132 7.36 -12.55 2.55
C MET A 132 7.51 -13.13 1.12
N ALA A 133 6.85 -12.52 0.14
CA ALA A 133 6.96 -12.90 -1.26
C ALA A 133 8.40 -12.75 -1.76
N ARG A 134 9.04 -11.59 -1.52
CA ARG A 134 10.42 -11.32 -1.90
C ARG A 134 11.40 -12.34 -1.29
N ARG A 135 11.21 -12.64 0.00
CA ARG A 135 12.06 -13.61 0.70
C ARG A 135 11.95 -15.02 0.08
N GLY A 136 10.75 -15.43 -0.27
CA GLY A 136 10.50 -16.69 -0.99
C GLY A 136 11.14 -16.71 -2.38
N ILE A 137 11.02 -15.63 -3.16
CA ILE A 137 11.59 -15.51 -4.50
C ILE A 137 13.13 -15.65 -4.46
N ILE A 138 13.78 -14.97 -3.50
CA ILE A 138 15.24 -15.02 -3.34
C ILE A 138 15.69 -16.44 -2.92
N ALA A 139 14.96 -17.11 -2.04
CA ALA A 139 15.26 -18.47 -1.62
C ALA A 139 15.19 -19.46 -2.82
N ASP A 140 14.14 -19.33 -3.65
CA ASP A 140 14.00 -20.15 -4.86
C ASP A 140 15.12 -19.89 -5.88
N GLU A 141 15.55 -18.63 -6.03
CA GLU A 141 16.68 -18.30 -6.93
C GLU A 141 17.98 -18.95 -6.47
N LYS A 142 18.25 -18.93 -5.15
CA LYS A 142 19.44 -19.60 -4.58
C LYS A 142 19.42 -21.11 -4.83
N LEU A 143 18.28 -21.77 -4.68
CA LEU A 143 18.15 -23.21 -4.94
C LEU A 143 18.46 -23.55 -6.40
N VAL A 144 17.93 -22.79 -7.35
CA VAL A 144 18.19 -23.02 -8.79
C VAL A 144 19.67 -22.84 -9.11
N ARG A 145 20.31 -21.79 -8.61
CA ARG A 145 21.74 -21.56 -8.81
C ARG A 145 22.63 -22.64 -8.21
N SER A 146 22.23 -23.25 -7.08
CA SER A 146 22.98 -24.33 -6.49
C SER A 146 22.92 -25.61 -7.34
N MET A 147 21.79 -25.88 -7.99
CA MET A 147 21.60 -27.02 -8.89
C MET A 147 22.40 -26.86 -10.19
N ASP A 148 22.48 -25.63 -10.75
CA ASP A 148 23.27 -25.35 -11.96
C ASP A 148 24.79 -25.47 -11.73
N ARG A 149 25.28 -25.39 -10.49
CA ARG A 149 26.70 -25.57 -10.14
C ARG A 149 27.14 -27.01 -10.06
N ILE A 150 26.21 -27.96 -9.98
CA ILE A 150 26.50 -29.39 -9.83
C ILE A 150 26.56 -30.08 -11.20
N ARG A 151 26.24 -29.40 -12.26
CA ARG A 151 26.26 -29.87 -13.64
C ARG A 151 27.47 -29.34 -14.39
#